data_382c01bb8b84f3dfca521f70a8be389d
#
_entry.id   382c01bb8b84f3dfca521f70a8be389d
#
_cell.length_a   1.000
_cell.length_b   1.000
_cell.length_c   1.000
_cell.angle_alpha   90.00
_cell.angle_beta   90.00
_cell.angle_gamma   90.00
#
_symmetry.space_group_name_H-M   'P 1'
#
loop_
_entity.id
_entity.type
_entity.pdbx_description
1 polymer ?
#
loop_
_entity_poly.entity_id
_entity_poly.type
_entity_poly.pdbx_seq_one_letter_code
_entity_poly.pdbx_strand_id
1 'polypeptide(L)'
;MYRTHTCGQLRAANVNETVTLAGWVQKVRNLGAMTFIDLRDRYGITQIVVEEHSPADVKAVAGGLGREYVLQVEGRVVERSSKNPKMPTGDIEVVASKLVVLHEAEVPPFTIEENSDGGDDLRMKYRYLDLRRPPLQRNICLLYTSPSPRD
;
A
#
# COMPACT_ATOMS: atom_id res chain seq x y z
N MET A 1 19.51 -1.81 -3.31
CA MET A 1 18.29 -1.66 -4.16
C MET A 1 17.09 -1.62 -3.23
N TYR A 2 16.17 -0.65 -3.35
CA TYR A 2 15.07 -0.51 -2.38
C TYR A 2 13.93 -1.53 -2.60
N ARG A 3 13.79 -2.09 -3.79
CA ARG A 3 12.76 -3.09 -4.11
C ARG A 3 13.20 -4.01 -5.26
N THR A 4 12.72 -5.25 -5.25
CA THR A 4 12.84 -6.22 -6.35
C THR A 4 11.62 -6.20 -7.25
N HIS A 5 10.43 -6.00 -6.67
CA HIS A 5 9.13 -5.97 -7.35
C HIS A 5 8.31 -4.75 -6.94
N THR A 6 7.31 -4.40 -7.74
CA THR A 6 6.30 -3.41 -7.38
C THR A 6 5.14 -4.05 -6.61
N CYS A 7 4.38 -3.24 -5.85
CA CYS A 7 3.22 -3.72 -5.09
C CYS A 7 2.04 -4.16 -5.97
N GLY A 8 2.08 -3.89 -7.29
CA GLY A 8 1.05 -4.34 -8.23
C GLY A 8 1.46 -5.53 -9.10
N GLN A 9 2.70 -6.01 -8.98
CA GLN A 9 3.30 -6.94 -9.94
C GLN A 9 3.16 -8.41 -9.54
N LEU A 10 3.11 -8.70 -8.24
CA LEU A 10 3.10 -10.07 -7.72
C LEU A 10 1.81 -10.83 -8.07
N ARG A 11 1.95 -12.09 -8.41
CA ARG A 11 0.87 -13.02 -8.77
C ARG A 11 1.11 -14.40 -8.14
N ALA A 12 0.16 -15.32 -8.30
CA ALA A 12 0.29 -16.70 -7.83
C ALA A 12 1.55 -17.41 -8.35
N ALA A 13 2.06 -17.03 -9.52
CA ALA A 13 3.30 -17.56 -10.07
C ALA A 13 4.54 -17.26 -9.22
N ASN A 14 4.49 -16.18 -8.41
CA ASN A 14 5.60 -15.76 -7.56
C ASN A 14 5.58 -16.42 -6.16
N VAL A 15 4.66 -17.33 -5.90
CA VAL A 15 4.59 -18.04 -4.62
C VAL A 15 5.91 -18.76 -4.32
N ASN A 16 6.37 -18.66 -3.07
CA ASN A 16 7.65 -19.10 -2.54
C ASN A 16 8.88 -18.25 -2.92
N GLU A 17 8.73 -17.21 -3.71
CA GLU A 17 9.82 -16.26 -3.95
C GLU A 17 10.04 -15.35 -2.73
N THR A 18 11.30 -14.99 -2.48
CA THR A 18 11.65 -13.94 -1.52
C THR A 18 11.73 -12.63 -2.27
N VAL A 19 10.96 -11.65 -1.83
CA VAL A 19 10.83 -10.35 -2.49
C VAL A 19 11.11 -9.21 -1.53
N THR A 20 11.60 -8.10 -2.08
CA THR A 20 11.69 -6.82 -1.38
C THR A 20 10.72 -5.84 -2.02
N LEU A 21 9.81 -5.30 -1.21
CA LEU A 21 8.84 -4.28 -1.61
C LEU A 21 9.14 -2.98 -0.87
N ALA A 22 8.82 -1.85 -1.50
CA ALA A 22 8.87 -0.55 -0.85
C ALA A 22 7.67 0.30 -1.29
N GLY A 23 7.04 0.96 -0.33
CA GLY A 23 5.82 1.73 -0.58
C GLY A 23 5.33 2.47 0.66
N TRP A 24 4.10 2.92 0.59
CA TRP A 24 3.39 3.61 1.67
C TRP A 24 2.43 2.66 2.36
N VAL A 25 2.37 2.74 3.68
CA VAL A 25 1.38 2.04 4.50
C VAL A 25 0.01 2.69 4.26
N GLN A 26 -0.87 2.01 3.57
CA GLN A 26 -2.24 2.49 3.36
C GLN A 26 -3.13 2.18 4.56
N LYS A 27 -3.05 0.95 5.09
CA LYS A 27 -3.87 0.49 6.20
C LYS A 27 -3.14 -0.56 7.02
N VAL A 28 -3.31 -0.51 8.33
CA VAL A 28 -2.85 -1.55 9.26
C VAL A 28 -4.06 -2.12 9.98
N ARG A 29 -4.12 -3.45 10.10
CA ARG A 29 -5.19 -4.19 10.78
C ARG A 29 -4.56 -5.20 11.72
N ASN A 30 -4.83 -5.07 13.00
CA ASN A 30 -4.40 -6.02 14.02
C ASN A 30 -5.54 -6.98 14.31
N LEU A 31 -5.36 -8.24 14.01
CA LEU A 31 -6.31 -9.32 14.23
C LEU A 31 -5.70 -10.37 15.17
N GLY A 32 -5.77 -10.09 16.46
CA GLY A 32 -5.18 -10.95 17.49
C GLY A 32 -3.65 -11.02 17.38
N ALA A 33 -3.10 -12.19 17.10
CA ALA A 33 -1.67 -12.42 17.00
C ALA A 33 -1.06 -12.03 15.63
N MET A 34 -1.88 -11.66 14.65
CA MET A 34 -1.46 -11.34 13.29
C MET A 34 -1.71 -9.87 12.98
N THR A 35 -0.73 -9.24 12.32
CA THR A 35 -0.86 -7.88 11.79
C THR A 35 -0.85 -7.90 10.27
N PHE A 36 -1.85 -7.31 9.66
CA PHE A 36 -1.99 -7.16 8.22
C PHE A 36 -1.72 -5.71 7.84
N ILE A 37 -0.84 -5.51 6.87
CA ILE A 37 -0.43 -4.20 6.37
C ILE A 37 -0.71 -4.16 4.88
N ASP A 38 -1.56 -3.24 4.43
CA ASP A 38 -1.76 -2.97 3.01
C ASP A 38 -0.68 -1.97 2.58
N LEU A 39 0.34 -2.47 1.86
CA LEU A 39 1.44 -1.68 1.32
C LEU A 39 1.11 -1.25 -0.10
N ARG A 40 1.11 0.05 -0.35
CA ARG A 40 0.77 0.66 -1.64
C ARG A 40 1.98 1.31 -2.27
N ASP A 41 2.13 1.15 -3.58
CA ASP A 41 2.98 1.99 -4.40
C ASP A 41 2.18 2.60 -5.57
N ARG A 42 2.88 3.17 -6.56
CA ARG A 42 2.25 3.72 -7.77
C ARG A 42 1.51 2.66 -8.60
N TYR A 43 1.92 1.40 -8.51
CA TYR A 43 1.50 0.32 -9.41
C TYR A 43 0.43 -0.59 -8.82
N GLY A 44 0.22 -0.53 -7.52
CA GLY A 44 -0.79 -1.34 -6.85
C GLY A 44 -0.63 -1.43 -5.35
N ILE A 45 -1.29 -2.43 -4.79
CA ILE A 45 -1.32 -2.72 -3.36
C ILE A 45 -1.00 -4.19 -3.16
N THR A 46 -0.14 -4.50 -2.20
CA THR A 46 0.14 -5.88 -1.75
C THR A 46 -0.10 -5.98 -0.24
N GLN A 47 -0.79 -7.03 0.18
CA GLN A 47 -0.96 -7.35 1.59
C GLN A 47 0.32 -7.95 2.15
N ILE A 48 0.80 -7.38 3.24
CA ILE A 48 1.91 -7.90 4.04
C ILE A 48 1.33 -8.49 5.31
N VAL A 49 1.86 -9.62 5.73
CA VAL A 49 1.45 -10.31 6.97
C VAL A 49 2.63 -10.42 7.91
N VAL A 50 2.39 -10.03 9.16
CA VAL A 50 3.29 -10.30 10.28
C VAL A 50 2.60 -11.34 11.16
N GLU A 51 3.17 -12.52 11.20
CA GLU A 51 2.62 -13.66 11.94
C GLU A 51 3.05 -13.65 13.40
N GLU A 52 2.40 -14.49 14.22
CA GLU A 52 2.76 -14.67 15.62
C GLU A 52 4.20 -15.15 15.81
N HIS A 53 4.71 -15.93 14.86
CA HIS A 53 6.07 -16.47 14.90
C HIS A 53 7.11 -15.57 14.21
N SER A 54 6.69 -14.42 13.69
CA SER A 54 7.63 -13.43 13.11
C SER A 54 8.62 -12.93 14.16
N PRO A 55 9.83 -12.51 13.76
CA PRO A 55 10.84 -11.96 14.67
C PRO A 55 10.30 -10.81 15.52
N ALA A 56 10.81 -10.67 16.75
CA ALA A 56 10.30 -9.69 17.70
C ALA A 56 10.50 -8.25 17.23
N ASP A 57 11.57 -7.96 16.50
CA ASP A 57 11.85 -6.67 15.87
C ASP A 57 10.82 -6.34 14.79
N VAL A 58 10.43 -7.30 13.96
CA VAL A 58 9.38 -7.15 12.94
C VAL A 58 8.03 -6.82 13.58
N LYS A 59 7.67 -7.51 14.67
CA LYS A 59 6.43 -7.25 15.42
C LYS A 59 6.45 -5.88 16.10
N ALA A 60 7.58 -5.47 16.66
CA ALA A 60 7.73 -4.16 17.29
C ALA A 60 7.54 -3.04 16.26
N VAL A 61 8.16 -3.15 15.08
CA VAL A 61 7.98 -2.20 13.98
C VAL A 61 6.53 -2.18 13.52
N ALA A 62 5.91 -3.36 13.30
CA ALA A 62 4.52 -3.46 12.83
C ALA A 62 3.52 -2.81 13.80
N GLY A 63 3.76 -2.91 15.12
CA GLY A 63 2.93 -2.29 16.15
C GLY A 63 2.99 -0.76 16.19
N GLY A 64 4.07 -0.15 15.67
CA GLY A 64 4.26 1.30 15.62
C GLY A 64 3.91 1.96 14.29
N LEU A 65 3.43 1.21 13.30
CA LEU A 65 3.16 1.75 11.97
C LEU A 65 1.95 2.67 11.94
N GLY A 66 2.16 3.88 11.39
CA GLY A 66 1.11 4.83 11.04
C GLY A 66 0.73 4.78 9.55
N ARG A 67 -0.38 5.42 9.20
CA ARG A 67 -0.77 5.62 7.80
C ARG A 67 0.28 6.48 7.07
N GLU A 68 0.48 6.18 5.79
CA GLU A 68 1.41 6.88 4.89
C GLU A 68 2.89 6.79 5.31
N TYR A 69 3.24 6.00 6.31
CA TYR A 69 4.64 5.68 6.59
C TYR A 69 5.28 5.02 5.38
N VAL A 70 6.51 5.39 5.08
CA VAL A 70 7.30 4.76 4.02
C VAL A 70 7.98 3.54 4.59
N LEU A 71 7.62 2.37 4.05
CA LEU A 71 8.06 1.07 4.55
C LEU A 71 8.80 0.29 3.47
N GLN A 72 9.91 -0.33 3.86
CA GLN A 72 10.54 -1.39 3.08
C GLN A 72 10.28 -2.73 3.76
N VAL A 73 9.86 -3.70 2.99
CA VAL A 73 9.50 -5.05 3.47
C VAL A 73 10.31 -6.06 2.69
N GLU A 74 10.96 -6.97 3.40
CA GLU A 74 11.52 -8.20 2.84
C GLU A 74 10.72 -9.38 3.36
N GLY A 75 10.29 -10.27 2.48
CA GLY A 75 9.47 -11.40 2.88
C GLY A 75 9.26 -12.40 1.77
N ARG A 76 8.61 -13.51 2.13
CA ARG A 76 8.26 -14.60 1.22
C ARG A 76 6.81 -14.43 0.74
N VAL A 77 6.62 -14.59 -0.56
CA VAL A 77 5.28 -14.62 -1.17
C VAL A 77 4.60 -15.94 -0.84
N VAL A 78 3.39 -15.86 -0.33
CA VAL A 78 2.54 -17.04 -0.05
C VAL A 78 1.15 -16.83 -0.65
N GLU A 79 0.41 -17.93 -0.84
CA GLU A 79 -0.98 -17.86 -1.26
C GLU A 79 -1.86 -17.43 -0.09
N ARG A 80 -2.79 -16.50 -0.34
CA ARG A 80 -3.74 -16.04 0.69
C ARG A 80 -4.75 -17.14 1.02
N SER A 81 -5.01 -17.32 2.30
CA SER A 81 -6.09 -18.17 2.78
C SER A 81 -7.48 -17.63 2.40
N SER A 82 -7.63 -16.30 2.36
CA SER A 82 -8.86 -15.61 1.93
C SER A 82 -8.55 -14.71 0.74
N LYS A 83 -8.82 -15.20 -0.46
CA LYS A 83 -8.58 -14.49 -1.73
C LYS A 83 -9.49 -13.28 -1.88
N ASN A 84 -8.95 -12.19 -2.43
CA ASN A 84 -9.70 -10.97 -2.71
C ASN A 84 -9.74 -10.70 -4.23
N PRO A 85 -10.83 -11.06 -4.93
CA PRO A 85 -10.92 -10.88 -6.38
C PRO A 85 -10.98 -9.42 -6.83
N LYS A 86 -11.16 -8.47 -5.90
CA LYS A 86 -11.19 -7.03 -6.21
C LYS A 86 -9.80 -6.42 -6.40
N MET A 87 -8.74 -7.16 -6.09
CA MET A 87 -7.37 -6.70 -6.20
C MET A 87 -6.57 -7.61 -7.15
N PRO A 88 -5.75 -7.07 -8.06
CA PRO A 88 -4.90 -7.88 -8.93
C PRO A 88 -3.92 -8.79 -8.20
N THR A 89 -3.51 -8.40 -6.98
CA THR A 89 -2.62 -9.14 -6.08
C THR A 89 -3.38 -9.89 -4.98
N GLY A 90 -4.70 -10.02 -5.12
CA GLY A 90 -5.58 -10.55 -4.08
C GLY A 90 -5.46 -12.04 -3.82
N ASP A 91 -4.72 -12.78 -4.65
CA ASP A 91 -4.47 -14.22 -4.47
C ASP A 91 -3.25 -14.51 -3.59
N ILE A 92 -2.40 -13.50 -3.38
CA ILE A 92 -1.13 -13.65 -2.66
C ILE A 92 -1.02 -12.66 -1.50
N GLU A 93 -0.14 -12.97 -0.59
CA GLU A 93 0.33 -12.09 0.47
C GLU A 93 1.83 -12.31 0.71
N VAL A 94 2.49 -11.38 1.37
CA VAL A 94 3.91 -11.47 1.69
C VAL A 94 4.07 -11.60 3.19
N VAL A 95 4.60 -12.75 3.64
CA VAL A 95 4.96 -12.94 5.04
C VAL A 95 6.29 -12.24 5.30
N ALA A 96 6.24 -11.21 6.15
CA ALA A 96 7.37 -10.36 6.43
C ALA A 96 8.44 -11.09 7.25
N SER A 97 9.66 -11.11 6.75
CA SER A 97 10.87 -11.51 7.48
C SER A 97 11.65 -10.31 8.02
N LYS A 98 11.51 -9.15 7.37
CA LYS A 98 12.14 -7.90 7.78
C LYS A 98 11.26 -6.71 7.42
N LEU A 99 11.15 -5.77 8.36
CA LEU A 99 10.47 -4.48 8.17
C LEU A 99 11.44 -3.34 8.52
N VAL A 100 11.52 -2.34 7.64
CA VAL A 100 12.31 -1.14 7.88
C VAL A 100 11.45 0.07 7.58
N VAL A 101 11.23 0.92 8.59
CA VAL A 101 10.60 2.23 8.38
C VAL A 101 11.65 3.15 7.77
N LEU A 102 11.42 3.57 6.53
CA LEU A 102 12.31 4.50 5.84
C LEU A 102 11.99 5.95 6.21
N HIS A 103 10.72 6.25 6.43
CA HIS A 103 10.27 7.56 6.86
C HIS A 103 8.90 7.48 7.53
N GLU A 104 8.73 8.26 8.58
CA GLU A 104 7.45 8.45 9.26
C GLU A 104 6.68 9.59 8.60
N ALA A 105 5.35 9.55 8.67
CA ALA A 105 4.48 10.59 8.16
C ALA A 105 3.48 11.02 9.23
N GLU A 106 3.11 12.27 9.21
CA GLU A 106 1.96 12.75 9.99
C GLU A 106 0.66 12.10 9.48
N VAL A 107 -0.31 11.97 10.36
CA VAL A 107 -1.61 11.41 9.99
C VAL A 107 -2.28 12.33 8.95
N PRO A 108 -2.58 11.85 7.75
CA PRO A 108 -3.21 12.68 6.74
C PRO A 108 -4.63 13.08 7.17
N PRO A 109 -5.08 14.29 6.81
CA PRO A 109 -6.39 14.81 7.22
C PRO A 109 -7.59 14.04 6.64
N PHE A 110 -7.36 13.22 5.61
CA PHE A 110 -8.34 12.31 5.01
C PHE A 110 -7.64 11.14 4.33
N THR A 111 -8.39 10.09 4.00
CA THR A 111 -7.86 8.89 3.34
C THR A 111 -7.56 9.14 1.86
N ILE A 112 -6.39 8.67 1.39
CA ILE A 112 -5.98 8.74 -0.03
C ILE A 112 -6.48 7.47 -0.74
N GLU A 113 -7.79 7.39 -0.90
CA GLU A 113 -8.50 6.24 -1.47
C GLU A 113 -9.54 6.69 -2.50
N GLU A 114 -10.16 5.72 -3.18
CA GLU A 114 -11.26 5.97 -4.14
C GLU A 114 -12.37 6.77 -3.47
N ASN A 115 -12.87 6.26 -2.34
CA ASN A 115 -13.87 6.91 -1.51
C ASN A 115 -13.20 7.51 -0.28
N SER A 116 -12.98 8.82 -0.28
CA SER A 116 -12.36 9.55 0.82
C SER A 116 -13.41 9.91 1.88
N ASP A 117 -12.97 9.96 3.13
CA ASP A 117 -13.71 10.48 4.28
C ASP A 117 -13.60 12.01 4.43
N GLY A 118 -12.83 12.67 3.56
CA GLY A 118 -12.66 14.13 3.56
C GLY A 118 -13.79 14.86 2.81
N GLY A 119 -14.40 15.86 3.47
CA GLY A 119 -15.31 16.80 2.81
C GLY A 119 -14.60 17.72 1.81
N ASP A 120 -15.39 18.43 0.98
CA ASP A 120 -14.85 19.26 -0.10
C ASP A 120 -13.91 20.36 0.40
N ASP A 121 -14.25 21.03 1.48
CA ASP A 121 -13.41 22.10 2.06
C ASP A 121 -12.03 21.58 2.48
N LEU A 122 -12.01 20.40 3.12
CA LEU A 122 -10.77 19.77 3.57
C LEU A 122 -9.91 19.32 2.38
N ARG A 123 -10.53 18.77 1.35
CA ARG A 123 -9.86 18.36 0.11
C ARG A 123 -9.33 19.55 -0.68
N MET A 124 -10.04 20.67 -0.67
CA MET A 124 -9.56 21.91 -1.29
C MET A 124 -8.38 22.49 -0.53
N LYS A 125 -8.42 22.50 0.80
CA LYS A 125 -7.31 22.97 1.64
C LYS A 125 -6.04 22.13 1.46
N TYR A 126 -6.18 20.81 1.36
CA TYR A 126 -5.07 19.87 1.18
C TYR A 126 -5.06 19.29 -0.23
N ARG A 127 -5.16 20.15 -1.25
CA ARG A 127 -5.29 19.76 -2.64
C ARG A 127 -4.19 18.84 -3.13
N TYR A 128 -2.95 19.02 -2.67
CA TYR A 128 -1.82 18.18 -3.00
C TYR A 128 -1.99 16.71 -2.56
N LEU A 129 -2.73 16.45 -1.48
CA LEU A 129 -3.10 15.09 -1.06
C LEU A 129 -4.28 14.56 -1.89
N ASP A 130 -5.28 15.40 -2.17
CA ASP A 130 -6.44 15.02 -2.98
C ASP A 130 -6.03 14.59 -4.40
N LEU A 131 -5.02 15.25 -4.99
CA LEU A 131 -4.46 14.89 -6.29
C LEU A 131 -3.80 13.49 -6.34
N ARG A 132 -3.49 12.91 -5.19
CA ARG A 132 -2.97 11.53 -5.09
C ARG A 132 -4.07 10.47 -5.12
N ARG A 133 -5.33 10.86 -5.00
CA ARG A 133 -6.46 9.94 -5.05
C ARG A 133 -6.72 9.44 -6.47
N PRO A 134 -7.08 8.16 -6.66
CA PRO A 134 -7.33 7.59 -7.98
C PRO A 134 -8.34 8.37 -8.84
N PRO A 135 -9.49 8.86 -8.31
CA PRO A 135 -10.44 9.62 -9.12
C PRO A 135 -9.83 10.89 -9.72
N LEU A 136 -9.05 11.64 -8.91
CA LEU A 136 -8.43 12.89 -9.37
C LEU A 136 -7.32 12.61 -10.39
N GLN A 137 -6.54 11.55 -10.18
CA GLN A 137 -5.52 11.13 -11.14
C GLN A 137 -6.13 10.76 -12.49
N ARG A 138 -7.25 10.01 -12.49
CA ARG A 138 -7.98 9.69 -13.73
C ARG A 138 -8.50 10.94 -14.44
N ASN A 139 -9.07 11.88 -13.69
CA ASN A 139 -9.59 13.13 -14.25
C ASN A 139 -8.48 13.98 -14.88
N ILE A 140 -7.32 14.09 -14.22
CA ILE A 140 -6.17 14.81 -14.77
C ILE A 140 -5.62 14.10 -16.01
N CYS A 141 -5.53 12.77 -15.97
CA CYS A 141 -5.10 11.99 -17.13
C CYS A 141 -6.02 12.21 -18.32
N LEU A 142 -7.34 12.18 -18.12
CA LEU A 142 -8.32 12.44 -19.16
C LEU A 142 -8.18 13.87 -19.74
N LEU A 143 -8.02 14.86 -18.87
CA LEU A 143 -7.83 16.26 -19.30
C LEU A 143 -6.56 16.43 -20.14
N TYR A 144 -5.45 15.80 -19.70
CA TYR A 144 -4.17 15.89 -20.40
C TYR A 144 -4.17 15.18 -21.76
N THR A 145 -4.90 14.07 -21.89
CA THR A 145 -4.97 13.28 -23.12
C THR A 145 -6.06 13.73 -24.08
N SER A 146 -6.98 14.59 -23.65
CA SER A 146 -8.02 15.12 -24.52
C SER A 146 -7.45 16.21 -25.45
N PRO A 147 -7.74 16.14 -26.78
CA PRO A 147 -7.29 17.17 -27.70
C PRO A 147 -7.92 18.53 -27.34
N SER A 148 -7.12 19.59 -27.42
CA SER A 148 -7.60 20.93 -27.23
C SER A 148 -8.51 21.33 -28.41
N PRO A 149 -9.64 22.03 -28.19
CA PRO A 149 -10.46 22.57 -29.30
C PRO A 149 -9.73 23.58 -30.19
N ARG A 150 -8.52 23.99 -29.80
CA ARG A 150 -7.67 24.96 -30.53
C ARG A 150 -6.56 24.29 -31.34
N ASP A 151 -6.37 23.00 -31.16
CA ASP A 151 -5.46 22.17 -31.93
C ASP A 151 -6.23 21.48 -33.06
#